data_5aa4959899d4f2ee20a4c487f48231d6
#
_entry.id   5aa4959899d4f2ee20a4c487f48231d6
#
_cell.length_a   1.000
_cell.length_b   1.000
_cell.length_c   1.000
_cell.angle_alpha   90.00
_cell.angle_beta   90.00
_cell.angle_gamma   90.00
#
_symmetry.space_group_name_H-M   'P 1'
#
loop_
_entity.id
_entity.type
_entity.pdbx_description
1 polymer ?
#
loop_
_entity_poly.entity_id
_entity_poly.type
_entity_poly.pdbx_seq_one_letter_code
_entity_poly.pdbx_strand_id
1 'polypeptide(L)'
;MKLKDRINLLSTLVQNLDTFAWSPYEVPGVDPEFITHKFNVDPFFPLKTQRPKRSAKQHVEAIKQEVEKLKQVGAIKEVFFLEWLSNTVVVKKKNSKWRVCVDFTDLN
;
A
#
# COMPACT_ATOMS: atom_id res chain seq x y z
N MET A 1 3.25 -4.84 30.38
CA MET A 1 4.31 -3.81 30.41
C MET A 1 4.21 -3.06 31.74
N LYS A 2 5.30 -2.97 32.48
CA LYS A 2 5.34 -2.26 33.77
C LYS A 2 5.12 -0.75 33.57
N LEU A 3 4.59 -0.05 34.60
CA LEU A 3 4.28 1.38 34.51
C LEU A 3 5.51 2.21 34.09
N LYS A 4 6.67 1.90 34.65
CA LYS A 4 7.95 2.56 34.30
C LYS A 4 8.29 2.43 32.81
N ASP A 5 8.09 1.25 32.23
CA ASP A 5 8.38 0.99 30.81
C ASP A 5 7.42 1.76 29.91
N ARG A 6 6.15 1.90 30.31
CA ARG A 6 5.15 2.71 29.59
C ARG A 6 5.53 4.19 29.59
N ILE A 7 5.96 4.71 30.74
CA ILE A 7 6.40 6.12 30.87
C ILE A 7 7.63 6.36 29.98
N ASN A 8 8.62 5.48 30.03
CA ASN A 8 9.81 5.59 29.20
C ASN A 8 9.48 5.55 27.71
N LEU A 9 8.61 4.62 27.29
CA LEU A 9 8.18 4.53 25.90
C LEU A 9 7.46 5.81 25.46
N LEU A 10 6.50 6.30 26.23
CA LEU A 10 5.79 7.54 25.92
C LEU A 10 6.73 8.74 25.86
N SER A 11 7.66 8.85 26.79
CA SER A 11 8.67 9.92 26.78
C SER A 11 9.52 9.87 25.51
N THR A 12 9.98 8.67 25.11
CA THR A 12 10.75 8.49 23.87
C THR A 12 9.93 8.86 22.63
N LEU A 13 8.66 8.46 22.56
CA LEU A 13 7.79 8.80 21.43
C LEU A 13 7.54 10.31 21.34
N VAL A 14 7.29 10.97 22.49
CA VAL A 14 7.06 12.42 22.52
C VAL A 14 8.31 13.20 22.13
N GLN A 15 9.50 12.75 22.53
CA GLN A 15 10.78 13.39 22.16
C GLN A 15 11.13 13.25 20.69
N ASN A 16 10.51 12.30 19.97
CA ASN A 16 10.77 12.01 18.58
C ASN A 16 9.50 12.14 17.72
N LEU A 17 8.60 13.06 18.05
CA LEU A 17 7.35 13.29 17.31
C LEU A 17 7.58 13.66 15.85
N ASP A 18 8.66 14.37 15.57
CA ASP A 18 9.09 14.80 14.24
C ASP A 18 9.57 13.67 13.32
N THR A 19 9.89 12.50 13.90
CA THR A 19 10.28 11.32 13.09
C THR A 19 9.09 10.51 12.59
N PHE A 20 7.87 10.82 13.03
CA PHE A 20 6.66 10.12 12.65
C PHE A 20 5.86 10.90 11.60
N ALA A 21 5.38 10.18 10.59
CA ALA A 21 4.42 10.74 9.65
C ALA A 21 3.01 10.66 10.24
N TRP A 22 2.35 11.79 10.41
CA TRP A 22 1.00 11.92 10.96
C TRP A 22 -0.07 11.95 9.86
N SER A 23 0.34 12.18 8.63
CA SER A 23 -0.51 12.15 7.44
C SER A 23 0.19 11.44 6.28
N PRO A 24 -0.56 10.95 5.27
CA PRO A 24 0.03 10.38 4.06
C PRO A 24 0.93 11.34 3.28
N TYR A 25 0.75 12.64 3.45
CA TYR A 25 1.55 13.68 2.79
C TYR A 25 2.92 13.89 3.43
N GLU A 26 3.11 13.40 4.65
CA GLU A 26 4.37 13.50 5.40
C GLU A 26 5.28 12.28 5.19
N VAL A 27 4.92 11.37 4.28
CA VAL A 27 5.73 10.20 3.94
C VAL A 27 6.46 10.48 2.63
N PRO A 28 7.67 11.08 2.66
CA PRO A 28 8.42 11.42 1.45
C PRO A 28 8.97 10.18 0.70
N GLY A 29 8.84 9.01 1.33
CA GLY A 29 9.48 7.79 0.87
C GLY A 29 10.97 7.74 1.21
N VAL A 30 11.62 6.67 0.81
CA VAL A 30 13.05 6.48 0.95
C VAL A 30 13.74 6.99 -0.32
N ASP A 31 14.86 7.69 -0.17
CA ASP A 31 15.65 8.14 -1.31
C ASP A 31 16.01 6.95 -2.21
N PRO A 32 15.67 6.99 -3.51
CA PRO A 32 16.00 5.91 -4.44
C PRO A 32 17.49 5.62 -4.58
N GLU A 33 18.36 6.60 -4.31
CA GLU A 33 19.81 6.39 -4.29
C GLU A 33 20.26 5.58 -3.06
N PHE A 34 19.51 5.67 -1.95
CA PHE A 34 19.78 4.90 -0.75
C PHE A 34 19.33 3.45 -0.90
N ILE A 35 18.09 3.22 -1.29
CA ILE A 35 17.53 1.89 -1.54
C ILE A 35 16.29 1.94 -2.44
N THR A 36 16.23 1.04 -3.40
CA THR A 36 15.06 0.80 -4.23
C THR A 36 14.60 -0.64 -4.05
N HIS A 37 13.34 -0.84 -3.67
CA HIS A 37 12.77 -2.16 -3.63
C HIS A 37 12.57 -2.71 -5.05
N LYS A 38 13.19 -3.84 -5.34
CA LYS A 38 13.01 -4.55 -6.60
C LYS A 38 12.27 -5.86 -6.34
N PHE A 39 11.26 -6.15 -7.15
CA PHE A 39 10.63 -7.45 -7.12
C PHE A 39 11.61 -8.52 -7.60
N ASN A 40 11.63 -9.65 -6.93
CA ASN A 40 12.42 -10.81 -7.37
C ASN A 40 11.64 -11.57 -8.46
N VAL A 41 11.59 -10.98 -9.64
CA VAL A 41 10.89 -11.52 -10.81
C VAL A 41 11.92 -12.20 -11.72
N ASP A 42 11.67 -13.45 -12.08
CA ASP A 42 12.49 -14.16 -13.04
C ASP A 42 12.21 -13.59 -14.47
N PRO A 43 13.22 -12.99 -15.14
CA PRO A 43 13.04 -12.40 -16.46
C PRO A 43 12.71 -13.41 -17.56
N PHE A 44 12.92 -14.71 -17.32
CA PHE A 44 12.58 -15.77 -18.25
C PHE A 44 11.14 -16.26 -18.11
N PHE A 45 10.44 -15.85 -17.07
CA PHE A 45 9.02 -16.17 -16.90
C PHE A 45 8.15 -15.22 -17.73
N PRO A 46 7.19 -15.74 -18.51
CA PRO A 46 6.30 -14.89 -19.29
C PRO A 46 5.43 -14.04 -18.38
N LEU A 47 5.33 -12.76 -18.72
CA LEU A 47 4.44 -11.82 -18.04
C LEU A 47 2.99 -12.30 -18.15
N LYS A 48 2.24 -12.19 -17.06
CA LYS A 48 0.85 -12.65 -16.98
C LYS A 48 -0.10 -11.48 -16.79
N THR A 49 -1.18 -11.51 -17.54
CA THR A 49 -2.30 -10.62 -17.37
C THR A 49 -3.48 -11.40 -16.79
N GLN A 50 -3.85 -11.09 -15.56
CA GLN A 50 -5.02 -11.71 -14.93
C GLN A 50 -6.31 -11.25 -15.64
N ARG A 51 -7.23 -12.18 -15.87
CA ARG A 51 -8.56 -11.83 -16.38
C ARG A 51 -9.28 -10.91 -15.38
N PRO A 52 -9.91 -9.81 -15.84
CA PRO A 52 -10.63 -8.91 -14.95
C PRO A 52 -11.73 -9.65 -14.18
N LYS A 53 -11.72 -9.53 -12.87
CA LYS A 53 -12.76 -10.05 -11.99
C LYS A 53 -13.84 -8.99 -11.77
N ARG A 54 -15.10 -9.36 -11.89
CA ARG A 54 -16.22 -8.46 -11.56
C ARG A 54 -16.29 -8.28 -10.04
N SER A 55 -16.23 -7.04 -9.58
CA SER A 55 -16.39 -6.69 -8.17
C SER A 55 -17.82 -6.28 -7.86
N ALA A 56 -18.31 -6.56 -6.65
CA ALA A 56 -19.58 -6.03 -6.17
C ALA A 56 -19.55 -4.49 -6.13
N LYS A 57 -20.70 -3.83 -6.30
CA LYS A 57 -20.79 -2.35 -6.34
C LYS A 57 -20.09 -1.67 -5.16
N GLN A 58 -20.30 -2.17 -3.95
CA GLN A 58 -19.64 -1.67 -2.74
C GLN A 58 -18.12 -1.79 -2.76
N HIS A 59 -17.56 -2.83 -3.40
CA HIS A 59 -16.12 -3.00 -3.56
C HIS A 59 -15.56 -2.03 -4.60
N VAL A 60 -16.28 -1.79 -5.68
CA VAL A 60 -15.89 -0.81 -6.71
C VAL A 60 -15.76 0.59 -6.11
N GLU A 61 -16.69 0.98 -5.25
CA GLU A 61 -16.64 2.28 -4.58
C GLU A 61 -15.43 2.38 -3.63
N ALA A 62 -15.17 1.33 -2.84
CA ALA A 62 -14.00 1.27 -1.96
C ALA A 62 -12.67 1.34 -2.74
N ILE A 63 -12.60 0.67 -3.90
CA ILE A 63 -11.43 0.72 -4.78
C ILE A 63 -11.23 2.13 -5.33
N LYS A 64 -12.28 2.79 -5.83
CA LYS A 64 -12.21 4.15 -6.37
C LYS A 64 -11.69 5.13 -5.33
N GLN A 65 -12.23 5.11 -4.11
CA GLN A 65 -11.81 5.98 -3.03
C GLN A 65 -10.34 5.77 -2.65
N GLU A 66 -9.88 4.53 -2.57
CA GLU A 66 -8.48 4.25 -2.24
C GLU A 66 -7.53 4.64 -3.36
N VAL A 67 -7.89 4.38 -4.63
CA VAL A 67 -7.10 4.79 -5.80
C VAL A 67 -6.98 6.32 -5.86
N GLU A 68 -8.09 7.05 -5.68
CA GLU A 68 -8.07 8.51 -5.69
C GLU A 68 -7.17 9.07 -4.59
N LYS A 69 -7.28 8.55 -3.38
CA LYS A 69 -6.42 8.91 -2.26
C LYS A 69 -4.94 8.68 -2.56
N LEU A 70 -4.59 7.51 -3.12
CA LEU A 70 -3.21 7.18 -3.46
C LEU A 70 -2.66 8.04 -4.61
N LYS A 71 -3.51 8.44 -5.58
CA LYS A 71 -3.16 9.39 -6.62
C LYS A 71 -2.88 10.77 -6.05
N GLN A 72 -3.73 11.26 -5.16
CA GLN A 72 -3.58 12.59 -4.53
C GLN A 72 -2.28 12.73 -3.75
N VAL A 73 -1.82 11.66 -3.06
CA VAL A 73 -0.55 11.67 -2.32
C VAL A 73 0.66 11.29 -3.20
N GLY A 74 0.46 11.05 -4.50
CA GLY A 74 1.53 10.68 -5.43
C GLY A 74 2.12 9.28 -5.22
N ALA A 75 1.44 8.42 -4.46
CA ALA A 75 1.89 7.06 -4.19
C ALA A 75 1.74 6.12 -5.39
N ILE A 76 0.81 6.44 -6.30
CA ILE A 76 0.59 5.72 -7.55
C ILE A 76 0.39 6.69 -8.70
N LYS A 77 0.67 6.22 -9.91
CA LYS A 77 0.41 6.95 -11.16
C LYS A 77 -0.35 6.09 -12.15
N GLU A 78 -1.07 6.74 -13.04
CA GLU A 78 -1.73 6.07 -14.16
C GLU A 78 -0.70 5.72 -15.24
N VAL A 79 -0.78 4.49 -15.75
CA VAL A 79 0.06 4.00 -16.84
C VAL A 79 -0.80 3.22 -17.85
N PHE A 80 -0.39 3.22 -19.11
CA PHE A 80 -1.07 2.56 -20.21
C PHE A 80 -0.18 1.47 -20.81
N PHE A 81 -0.79 0.52 -21.51
CA PHE A 81 -0.09 -0.54 -22.25
C PHE A 81 0.80 -1.43 -21.38
N LEU A 82 0.23 -1.91 -20.27
CA LEU A 82 0.93 -2.81 -19.37
C LEU A 82 0.90 -4.25 -19.90
N GLU A 83 2.06 -4.89 -19.91
CA GLU A 83 2.20 -6.31 -20.23
C GLU A 83 1.81 -7.21 -19.06
N TRP A 84 1.87 -6.68 -17.85
CA TRP A 84 1.48 -7.37 -16.63
C TRP A 84 0.35 -6.64 -15.91
N LEU A 85 -0.74 -7.35 -15.63
CA LEU A 85 -1.90 -6.81 -14.93
C LEU A 85 -2.35 -7.78 -13.84
N SER A 86 -2.63 -7.25 -12.66
CA SER A 86 -3.23 -7.99 -11.56
C SER A 86 -4.54 -7.37 -11.08
N ASN A 87 -5.39 -8.21 -10.51
CA ASN A 87 -6.66 -7.76 -9.94
C ASN A 87 -6.47 -7.14 -8.57
N THR A 88 -7.39 -6.27 -8.19
CA THR A 88 -7.55 -5.83 -6.81
C THR A 88 -8.37 -6.84 -6.01
N VAL A 89 -8.02 -7.00 -4.74
CA VAL A 89 -8.74 -7.81 -3.75
C VAL A 89 -9.21 -6.91 -2.63
N VAL A 90 -10.50 -6.99 -2.31
CA VAL A 90 -11.11 -6.15 -1.27
C VAL A 90 -11.45 -7.01 -0.06
N VAL A 91 -10.89 -6.66 1.09
CA VAL A 91 -11.05 -7.39 2.35
C VAL A 91 -11.69 -6.50 3.41
N LYS A 92 -12.69 -7.02 4.12
CA LYS A 92 -13.31 -6.30 5.23
C LYS A 92 -12.44 -6.37 6.48
N LYS A 93 -12.12 -5.23 7.05
CA LYS A 93 -11.40 -5.12 8.33
C LYS A 93 -12.35 -5.39 9.51
N LYS A 94 -11.81 -5.69 10.69
CA LYS A 94 -12.57 -5.87 11.93
C LYS A 94 -13.45 -4.64 12.29
N ASN A 95 -13.01 -3.44 11.94
CA ASN A 95 -13.74 -2.18 12.13
C ASN A 95 -14.74 -1.88 11.00
N SER A 96 -15.17 -2.86 10.25
CA SER A 96 -16.09 -2.76 9.10
C SER A 96 -15.63 -1.92 7.92
N LYS A 97 -14.44 -1.34 7.94
CA LYS A 97 -13.85 -0.64 6.80
C LYS A 97 -13.27 -1.63 5.79
N TRP A 98 -13.22 -1.23 4.52
CA TRP A 98 -12.60 -2.02 3.46
C TRP A 98 -11.09 -1.78 3.40
N ARG A 99 -10.35 -2.82 3.05
CA ARG A 99 -8.95 -2.75 2.66
C ARG A 99 -8.86 -3.19 1.20
N VAL A 100 -8.24 -2.37 0.38
CA VAL A 100 -7.93 -2.72 -1.01
C VAL A 100 -6.50 -3.23 -1.07
N CYS A 101 -6.31 -4.38 -1.69
CA CYS A 101 -5.02 -5.03 -1.88
C CYS A 101 -4.84 -5.34 -3.37
N VAL A 102 -3.62 -5.63 -3.79
CA VAL A 102 -3.30 -6.10 -5.14
C VAL A 102 -2.93 -7.58 -5.07
N ASP A 103 -3.41 -8.35 -6.02
CA ASP A 103 -3.15 -9.78 -6.11
C ASP A 103 -1.82 -10.02 -6.85
N PHE A 104 -0.76 -10.26 -6.10
CA PHE A 104 0.57 -10.55 -6.64
C PHE A 104 0.86 -12.04 -6.85
N THR A 105 -0.16 -12.89 -6.83
CA THR A 105 0.02 -14.35 -6.94
C THR A 105 0.78 -14.75 -8.20
N ASP A 106 0.52 -14.11 -9.33
CA ASP A 106 1.16 -14.41 -10.61
C ASP A 106 2.53 -13.72 -10.79
N LEU A 107 2.97 -12.93 -9.82
CA LEU A 107 4.26 -12.27 -9.84
C LEU A 107 5.35 -13.08 -9.12
N ASN A 108 4.93 -13.97 -8.25
CA ASN A 108 5.83 -14.81 -7.47
C ASN A 108 6.16 -16.14 -8.17
#